data_ba7f29562be2bfff7e93bc69717fbb27
#
_entry.id   ba7f29562be2bfff7e93bc69717fbb27
#
_cell.length_a   1.000
_cell.length_b   1.000
_cell.length_c   1.000
_cell.angle_alpha   90.00
_cell.angle_beta   90.00
_cell.angle_gamma   90.00
#
_symmetry.space_group_name_H-M   'P 1'
#
loop_
_entity.id
_entity.type
_entity.pdbx_description
1 polymer ?
#
loop_
_entity_poly.entity_id
_entity_poly.type
_entity_poly.pdbx_seq_one_letter_code
_entity_poly.pdbx_strand_id
1 'polypeptide(L)'
;RLPSFGQARFERWWEMDGKWVEEPNQRRGGQSGVKLLPPQSRGLPRLYSKRQVGHVYRTWLHPLGRPTVLREELALRACEQLGVPVPKLVFCAAREHQGQWQGLLVTEELSGFVSLGQWYASEETVTRRRAVLQQLAVVLRRLHGGRRQHGCLYAKHIYVRVNGDRAEVALLDLEKSRRRLLRSRAVRHDLDQLCRHREGMPDEDWQYFLACYQSLTGGNGDSRHAA
;
A
#
# COMPACT_ATOMS: atom_id res chain seq x y z
N ARG A 1 14.48 33.34 13.44
CA ARG A 1 13.86 33.20 12.09
C ARG A 1 12.56 32.47 12.26
N LEU A 2 11.43 33.03 11.80
CA LEU A 2 10.16 32.33 11.72
C LEU A 2 10.31 31.13 10.79
N PRO A 3 9.72 29.94 11.16
CA PRO A 3 9.75 28.78 10.31
C PRO A 3 9.06 29.08 8.97
N SER A 4 9.56 28.51 7.88
CA SER A 4 8.87 28.59 6.58
C SER A 4 7.48 27.94 6.69
N PHE A 5 6.54 28.33 5.82
CA PHE A 5 5.18 27.75 5.82
C PHE A 5 5.18 26.22 5.75
N GLY A 6 6.13 25.64 5.02
CA GLY A 6 6.30 24.20 4.94
C GLY A 6 6.80 23.55 6.25
N GLN A 7 7.72 24.23 6.95
CA GLN A 7 8.23 23.79 8.25
C GLN A 7 7.15 23.83 9.32
N ALA A 8 6.38 24.92 9.41
CA ALA A 8 5.28 25.05 10.36
C ALA A 8 4.21 23.96 10.14
N ARG A 9 3.93 23.63 8.88
CA ARG A 9 2.99 22.56 8.53
C ARG A 9 3.53 21.17 8.92
N PHE A 10 4.82 20.90 8.70
CA PHE A 10 5.45 19.65 9.12
C PHE A 10 5.39 19.50 10.64
N GLU A 11 5.76 20.55 11.40
CA GLU A 11 5.77 20.53 12.86
C GLU A 11 4.38 20.25 13.41
N ARG A 12 3.35 20.93 12.90
CA ARG A 12 1.96 20.68 13.29
C ARG A 12 1.57 19.20 13.20
N TRP A 13 1.90 18.53 12.09
CA TRP A 13 1.61 17.12 11.92
C TRP A 13 2.52 16.22 12.75
N TRP A 14 3.77 16.61 12.94
CA TRP A 14 4.76 15.85 13.71
C TRP A 14 4.45 15.85 15.20
N GLU A 15 4.00 16.96 15.74
CA GLU A 15 3.67 17.13 17.15
C GLU A 15 2.28 16.62 17.50
N MET A 16 1.43 16.38 16.48
CA MET A 16 0.07 15.92 16.74
C MET A 16 0.11 14.60 17.52
N ASP A 17 -0.52 14.60 18.69
CA ASP A 17 -0.57 13.42 19.54
C ASP A 17 -1.45 12.33 18.93
N GLY A 18 -1.31 11.08 19.38
CA GLY A 18 -2.05 9.94 18.89
C GLY A 18 -1.60 8.64 19.55
N LYS A 19 -2.40 7.62 19.40
CA LYS A 19 -2.09 6.28 19.92
C LYS A 19 -1.18 5.53 18.95
N TRP A 20 -0.06 4.99 19.43
CA TRP A 20 0.75 4.08 18.66
C TRP A 20 -0.04 2.81 18.33
N VAL A 21 -0.12 2.49 17.04
CA VAL A 21 -0.64 1.21 16.55
C VAL A 21 0.49 0.30 16.10
N GLU A 22 1.62 0.91 15.73
CA GLU A 22 2.91 0.25 15.59
C GLU A 22 3.93 1.11 16.34
N GLU A 23 4.46 0.58 17.44
CA GLU A 23 5.50 1.24 18.20
C GLU A 23 6.75 1.46 17.35
N PRO A 24 7.48 2.58 17.56
CA PRO A 24 8.72 2.84 16.84
C PRO A 24 9.70 1.70 17.06
N ASN A 25 10.00 0.96 15.98
CA ASN A 25 11.00 -0.09 16.00
C ASN A 25 12.25 0.32 15.25
N GLN A 26 13.39 -0.11 15.74
CA GLN A 26 14.68 0.16 15.09
C GLN A 26 14.90 -0.85 13.96
N ARG A 27 14.98 -0.35 12.73
CA ARG A 27 15.34 -1.16 11.56
C ARG A 27 16.33 -0.39 10.68
N ARG A 28 17.38 -1.05 10.24
CA ARG A 28 18.36 -0.49 9.27
C ARG A 28 18.96 0.86 9.69
N GLY A 29 19.22 1.05 10.97
CA GLY A 29 19.81 2.28 11.50
C GLY A 29 18.84 3.46 11.64
N GLY A 30 17.55 3.23 11.46
CA GLY A 30 16.51 4.23 11.68
C GLY A 30 15.34 3.70 12.50
N GLN A 31 14.46 4.58 12.90
CA GLN A 31 13.22 4.26 13.61
C GLN A 31 12.02 4.49 12.69
N SER A 32 11.03 3.61 12.77
CA SER A 32 9.75 3.77 12.07
C SER A 32 8.61 3.26 12.95
N GLY A 33 7.54 4.04 13.05
CA GLY A 33 6.33 3.69 13.77
C GLY A 33 5.10 4.37 13.17
N VAL A 34 3.91 3.89 13.55
CA VAL A 34 2.62 4.40 13.05
C VAL A 34 1.73 4.78 14.22
N LYS A 35 1.23 6.01 14.20
CA LYS A 35 0.21 6.51 15.14
C LYS A 35 -1.15 6.60 14.47
N LEU A 36 -2.19 6.22 15.19
CA LEU A 36 -3.56 6.60 14.90
C LEU A 36 -3.80 7.98 15.53
N LEU A 37 -4.11 8.96 14.69
CA LEU A 37 -4.37 10.33 15.13
C LEU A 37 -5.81 10.47 15.68
N PRO A 38 -6.04 11.42 16.58
CA PRO A 38 -7.38 11.71 17.07
C PRO A 38 -8.30 12.15 15.91
N PRO A 39 -9.61 11.92 16.01
CA PRO A 39 -10.56 12.36 15.00
C PRO A 39 -10.45 13.86 14.76
N GLN A 40 -10.26 14.26 13.49
CA GLN A 40 -10.16 15.68 13.13
C GLN A 40 -11.51 16.39 13.18
N SER A 41 -12.60 15.66 12.88
CA SER A 41 -13.98 16.12 12.97
C SER A 41 -14.93 14.93 12.94
N ARG A 42 -16.17 15.13 13.40
CA ARG A 42 -17.23 14.12 13.34
C ARG A 42 -17.52 13.74 11.89
N GLY A 43 -17.48 12.44 11.57
CA GLY A 43 -17.79 11.92 10.24
C GLY A 43 -16.61 11.90 9.24
N LEU A 44 -15.44 12.45 9.60
CA LEU A 44 -14.24 12.30 8.79
C LEU A 44 -13.52 10.97 9.08
N PRO A 45 -12.83 10.40 8.07
CA PRO A 45 -11.99 9.22 8.28
C PRO A 45 -10.94 9.48 9.35
N ARG A 46 -10.59 8.46 10.11
CA ARG A 46 -9.42 8.51 11.00
C ARG A 46 -8.15 8.61 10.15
N LEU A 47 -7.11 9.17 10.74
CA LEU A 47 -5.83 9.36 10.06
C LEU A 47 -4.74 8.52 10.72
N TYR A 48 -3.90 7.91 9.88
CA TYR A 48 -2.68 7.23 10.32
C TYR A 48 -1.48 8.09 9.98
N SER A 49 -0.59 8.26 10.94
CA SER A 49 0.66 9.03 10.82
C SER A 49 1.85 8.10 10.96
N LYS A 50 2.49 7.76 9.84
CA LYS A 50 3.76 7.03 9.80
C LYS A 50 4.90 8.03 10.02
N ARG A 51 5.68 7.81 11.06
CA ARG A 51 6.82 8.64 11.46
C ARG A 51 8.10 7.86 11.35
N GLN A 52 9.10 8.46 10.73
CA GLN A 52 10.40 7.85 10.51
C GLN A 52 11.52 8.80 10.91
N VAL A 53 12.55 8.30 11.58
CA VAL A 53 13.78 9.03 11.92
C VAL A 53 14.96 8.21 11.44
N GLY A 54 15.87 8.80 10.66
CA GLY A 54 17.04 8.11 10.11
C GLY A 54 16.74 7.01 9.09
N HIS A 55 15.47 6.82 8.72
CA HIS A 55 15.04 5.75 7.83
C HIS A 55 15.11 6.20 6.37
N VAL A 56 16.23 5.88 5.72
CA VAL A 56 16.53 6.31 4.34
C VAL A 56 16.71 5.13 3.40
N TYR A 57 16.42 5.35 2.12
CA TYR A 57 16.82 4.48 1.03
C TYR A 57 17.84 5.19 0.13
N ARG A 58 18.75 4.44 -0.44
CA ARG A 58 19.78 4.94 -1.34
C ARG A 58 19.49 4.49 -2.76
N THR A 59 19.75 5.38 -3.71
CA THR A 59 19.72 5.09 -5.15
C THR A 59 20.96 5.68 -5.78
N TRP A 60 21.23 5.31 -7.01
CA TRP A 60 22.34 5.88 -7.76
C TRP A 60 22.23 7.41 -7.91
N LEU A 61 21.00 7.93 -8.07
CA LEU A 61 20.72 9.36 -8.12
C LEU A 61 20.76 10.06 -6.75
N HIS A 62 20.67 9.31 -5.66
CA HIS A 62 20.66 9.81 -4.28
C HIS A 62 21.55 8.96 -3.39
N PRO A 63 22.89 9.05 -3.56
CA PRO A 63 23.83 8.20 -2.82
C PRO A 63 23.85 8.51 -1.31
N LEU A 64 23.54 9.75 -0.92
CA LEU A 64 23.42 10.17 0.49
C LEU A 64 22.13 9.67 1.15
N GLY A 65 21.19 9.13 0.37
CA GLY A 65 19.92 8.63 0.84
C GLY A 65 18.78 9.66 0.79
N ARG A 66 17.56 9.14 0.70
CA ARG A 66 16.31 9.91 0.82
C ARG A 66 15.38 9.21 1.80
N PRO A 67 14.56 9.96 2.55
CA PRO A 67 13.55 9.36 3.44
C PRO A 67 12.61 8.42 2.68
N THR A 68 12.36 7.23 3.26
CA THR A 68 11.56 6.19 2.61
C THR A 68 10.09 6.58 2.45
N VAL A 69 9.57 7.47 3.31
CA VAL A 69 8.20 8.01 3.16
C VAL A 69 7.98 8.70 1.82
N LEU A 70 9.02 9.37 1.26
CA LEU A 70 8.92 10.02 -0.07
C LEU A 70 8.76 8.99 -1.20
N ARG A 71 9.36 7.81 -1.06
CA ARG A 71 9.17 6.72 -2.01
C ARG A 71 7.77 6.13 -1.89
N GLU A 72 7.26 5.99 -0.68
CA GLU A 72 5.90 5.52 -0.43
C GLU A 72 4.86 6.52 -0.96
N GLU A 73 5.07 7.83 -0.78
CA GLU A 73 4.24 8.87 -1.39
C GLU A 73 4.15 8.71 -2.91
N LEU A 74 5.29 8.58 -3.59
CA LEU A 74 5.32 8.38 -5.04
C LEU A 74 4.59 7.10 -5.46
N ALA A 75 4.64 6.06 -4.64
CA ALA A 75 3.94 4.81 -4.90
C ALA A 75 2.43 4.98 -4.72
N LEU A 76 1.96 5.66 -3.67
CA LEU A 76 0.54 5.95 -3.44
C LEU A 76 -0.05 6.74 -4.61
N ARG A 77 0.61 7.85 -5.02
CA ARG A 77 0.17 8.65 -6.17
C ARG A 77 0.14 7.86 -7.48
N ALA A 78 1.12 7.01 -7.71
CA ALA A 78 1.14 6.17 -8.91
C ALA A 78 0.03 5.10 -8.88
N CYS A 79 -0.29 4.52 -7.72
CA CYS A 79 -1.41 3.60 -7.57
C CYS A 79 -2.74 4.30 -7.83
N GLU A 80 -2.93 5.52 -7.29
CA GLU A 80 -4.12 6.33 -7.55
C GLU A 80 -4.32 6.58 -9.06
N GLN A 81 -3.25 6.98 -9.78
CA GLN A 81 -3.28 7.17 -11.24
C GLN A 81 -3.61 5.89 -12.02
N LEU A 82 -3.24 4.73 -11.50
CA LEU A 82 -3.54 3.42 -12.10
C LEU A 82 -4.94 2.90 -11.72
N GLY A 83 -5.68 3.63 -10.88
CA GLY A 83 -6.97 3.18 -10.35
C GLY A 83 -6.82 1.97 -9.41
N VAL A 84 -5.65 1.83 -8.75
CA VAL A 84 -5.39 0.84 -7.71
C VAL A 84 -5.80 1.44 -6.37
N PRO A 85 -6.79 0.86 -5.65
CA PRO A 85 -7.20 1.39 -4.37
C PRO A 85 -6.09 1.28 -3.33
N VAL A 86 -5.80 2.40 -2.68
CA VAL A 86 -4.81 2.56 -1.61
C VAL A 86 -5.32 3.59 -0.61
N PRO A 87 -4.76 3.69 0.61
CA PRO A 87 -5.08 4.77 1.52
C PRO A 87 -4.88 6.13 0.87
N LYS A 88 -5.84 7.03 1.04
CA LYS A 88 -5.73 8.39 0.48
C LYS A 88 -4.66 9.18 1.20
N LEU A 89 -3.76 9.76 0.43
CA LEU A 89 -2.69 10.60 0.94
C LEU A 89 -3.24 11.95 1.43
N VAL A 90 -2.95 12.30 2.68
CA VAL A 90 -3.32 13.58 3.29
C VAL A 90 -2.13 14.52 3.36
N PHE A 91 -0.98 14.01 3.80
CA PHE A 91 0.25 14.79 3.92
C PHE A 91 1.48 13.89 3.80
N CYS A 92 2.51 14.38 3.13
CA CYS A 92 3.83 13.76 3.14
C CYS A 92 4.89 14.84 3.09
N ALA A 93 5.89 14.74 3.97
CA ALA A 93 7.06 15.58 3.93
C ALA A 93 8.24 14.93 4.66
N ALA A 94 9.41 15.47 4.41
CA ALA A 94 10.63 15.11 5.13
C ALA A 94 11.43 16.37 5.43
N ARG A 95 12.16 16.34 6.56
CA ARG A 95 13.09 17.41 6.94
C ARG A 95 14.35 16.79 7.54
N GLU A 96 15.42 17.56 7.53
CA GLU A 96 16.61 17.26 8.30
C GLU A 96 16.49 17.94 9.68
N HIS A 97 16.75 17.19 10.72
CA HIS A 97 16.74 17.68 12.10
C HIS A 97 17.84 16.99 12.89
N GLN A 98 18.75 17.78 13.49
CA GLN A 98 19.90 17.26 14.26
C GLN A 98 20.75 16.25 13.48
N GLY A 99 21.00 16.50 12.19
CA GLY A 99 21.79 15.62 11.33
C GLY A 99 21.09 14.32 10.90
N GLN A 100 19.80 14.16 11.21
CA GLN A 100 19.00 13.00 10.80
C GLN A 100 17.79 13.41 10.00
N TRP A 101 17.41 12.57 9.02
CA TRP A 101 16.17 12.73 8.31
C TRP A 101 14.96 12.35 9.18
N GLN A 102 13.99 13.25 9.27
CA GLN A 102 12.66 12.97 9.79
C GLN A 102 11.69 12.92 8.62
N GLY A 103 10.98 11.79 8.49
CA GLY A 103 9.96 11.56 7.46
C GLY A 103 8.58 11.40 8.08
N LEU A 104 7.57 11.99 7.44
CA LEU A 104 6.19 11.94 7.88
C LEU A 104 5.27 11.65 6.70
N LEU A 105 4.43 10.64 6.84
CA LEU A 105 3.39 10.27 5.89
C LEU A 105 2.06 10.14 6.63
N VAL A 106 1.06 10.91 6.23
CA VAL A 106 -0.29 10.86 6.81
C VAL A 106 -1.27 10.40 5.74
N THR A 107 -2.04 9.36 6.06
CA THR A 107 -3.04 8.78 5.18
C THR A 107 -4.38 8.61 5.89
N GLU A 108 -5.46 8.60 5.11
CA GLU A 108 -6.79 8.24 5.61
C GLU A 108 -6.88 6.74 5.91
N GLU A 109 -7.65 6.40 6.94
CA GLU A 109 -7.98 5.01 7.26
C GLU A 109 -8.79 4.35 6.13
N LEU A 110 -8.49 3.10 5.86
CA LEU A 110 -9.35 2.23 5.06
C LEU A 110 -10.52 1.74 5.93
N SER A 111 -11.51 2.63 6.15
CA SER A 111 -12.61 2.35 7.08
C SER A 111 -13.46 1.14 6.64
N GLY A 112 -13.67 0.20 7.56
CA GLY A 112 -14.42 -1.02 7.32
C GLY A 112 -13.67 -2.09 6.52
N PHE A 113 -12.37 -1.87 6.21
CA PHE A 113 -11.51 -2.91 5.66
C PHE A 113 -10.81 -3.69 6.76
N VAL A 114 -10.55 -4.96 6.50
CA VAL A 114 -9.70 -5.84 7.30
C VAL A 114 -8.62 -6.44 6.42
N SER A 115 -7.49 -6.89 6.99
CA SER A 115 -6.48 -7.57 6.18
C SER A 115 -7.01 -8.89 5.64
N LEU A 116 -6.50 -9.31 4.49
CA LEU A 116 -6.90 -10.57 3.85
C LEU A 116 -6.69 -11.77 4.77
N GLY A 117 -5.59 -11.78 5.57
CA GLY A 117 -5.35 -12.83 6.57
C GLY A 117 -6.41 -12.84 7.67
N GLN A 118 -6.77 -11.68 8.22
CA GLN A 118 -7.86 -11.56 9.21
C GLN A 118 -9.21 -11.97 8.60
N TRP A 119 -9.44 -11.61 7.34
CA TRP A 119 -10.68 -11.95 6.64
C TRP A 119 -10.80 -13.47 6.42
N TYR A 120 -9.73 -14.17 6.07
CA TYR A 120 -9.72 -15.63 5.98
C TYR A 120 -9.84 -16.35 7.34
N ALA A 121 -9.54 -15.65 8.45
CA ALA A 121 -9.78 -16.18 9.78
C ALA A 121 -11.26 -16.17 10.19
N SER A 122 -12.12 -15.44 9.44
CA SER A 122 -13.57 -15.52 9.57
C SER A 122 -14.13 -16.61 8.63
N GLU A 123 -15.23 -17.24 9.03
CA GLU A 123 -15.90 -18.26 8.19
C GLU A 123 -16.72 -17.58 7.09
N GLU A 124 -16.11 -17.38 5.92
CA GLU A 124 -16.77 -16.75 4.78
C GLU A 124 -17.26 -17.76 3.75
N THR A 125 -18.36 -17.43 3.11
CA THR A 125 -18.94 -18.27 2.05
C THR A 125 -18.04 -18.33 0.82
N VAL A 126 -18.10 -19.43 0.07
CA VAL A 126 -17.34 -19.60 -1.20
C VAL A 126 -17.64 -18.47 -2.18
N THR A 127 -18.90 -18.01 -2.25
CA THR A 127 -19.32 -16.90 -3.12
C THR A 127 -18.59 -15.60 -2.77
N ARG A 128 -18.53 -15.23 -1.49
CA ARG A 128 -17.80 -14.04 -1.03
C ARG A 128 -16.30 -14.18 -1.24
N ARG A 129 -15.72 -15.35 -0.98
CA ARG A 129 -14.30 -15.61 -1.24
C ARG A 129 -13.97 -15.41 -2.72
N ARG A 130 -14.78 -15.96 -3.62
CA ARG A 130 -14.61 -15.78 -5.07
C ARG A 130 -14.72 -14.30 -5.49
N ALA A 131 -15.69 -13.56 -4.96
CA ALA A 131 -15.84 -12.12 -5.25
C ALA A 131 -14.59 -11.32 -4.84
N VAL A 132 -14.03 -11.58 -3.65
CA VAL A 132 -12.78 -10.95 -3.18
C VAL A 132 -11.61 -11.32 -4.09
N LEU A 133 -11.46 -12.58 -4.47
CA LEU A 133 -10.34 -13.04 -5.31
C LEU A 133 -10.41 -12.49 -6.75
N GLN A 134 -11.61 -12.35 -7.31
CA GLN A 134 -11.82 -11.67 -8.59
C GLN A 134 -11.40 -10.20 -8.51
N GLN A 135 -11.83 -9.51 -7.45
CA GLN A 135 -11.47 -8.10 -7.26
C GLN A 135 -9.97 -7.92 -6.99
N LEU A 136 -9.34 -8.83 -6.24
CA LEU A 136 -7.88 -8.85 -6.04
C LEU A 136 -7.15 -9.02 -7.39
N ALA A 137 -7.63 -9.91 -8.25
CA ALA A 137 -7.07 -10.10 -9.59
C ALA A 137 -7.15 -8.80 -10.42
N VAL A 138 -8.28 -8.09 -10.40
CA VAL A 138 -8.45 -6.80 -11.08
C VAL A 138 -7.46 -5.75 -10.55
N VAL A 139 -7.36 -5.60 -9.23
CA VAL A 139 -6.46 -4.63 -8.58
C VAL A 139 -5.00 -4.90 -8.93
N LEU A 140 -4.55 -6.15 -8.83
CA LEU A 140 -3.17 -6.51 -9.17
C LEU A 140 -2.89 -6.40 -10.67
N ARG A 141 -3.89 -6.65 -11.53
CA ARG A 141 -3.74 -6.43 -12.98
C ARG A 141 -3.53 -4.97 -13.32
N ARG A 142 -4.23 -4.04 -12.66
CA ARG A 142 -4.02 -2.59 -12.80
C ARG A 142 -2.60 -2.21 -12.35
N LEU A 143 -2.18 -2.65 -11.18
CA LEU A 143 -0.84 -2.40 -10.64
C LEU A 143 0.25 -2.86 -11.61
N HIS A 144 0.18 -4.13 -12.02
CA HIS A 144 1.16 -4.74 -12.92
C HIS A 144 1.06 -4.19 -14.36
N GLY A 145 -0.12 -3.74 -14.79
CA GLY A 145 -0.31 -3.05 -16.07
C GLY A 145 0.53 -1.78 -16.16
N GLY A 146 0.64 -1.04 -15.07
CA GLY A 146 1.56 0.10 -14.91
C GLY A 146 3.04 -0.29 -14.73
N ARG A 147 3.39 -1.55 -14.91
CA ARG A 147 4.73 -2.11 -14.64
C ARG A 147 5.21 -1.85 -13.21
N ARG A 148 4.28 -1.66 -12.27
CA ARG A 148 4.57 -1.42 -10.87
C ARG A 148 4.52 -2.72 -10.08
N GLN A 149 5.55 -2.93 -9.28
CA GLN A 149 5.67 -4.01 -8.30
C GLN A 149 5.27 -3.46 -6.93
N HIS A 150 4.51 -4.24 -6.15
CA HIS A 150 4.22 -3.91 -4.75
C HIS A 150 5.49 -4.01 -3.91
N GLY A 151 6.20 -5.11 -4.04
CA GLY A 151 7.49 -5.35 -3.37
C GLY A 151 7.40 -6.04 -2.01
N CYS A 152 6.22 -6.06 -1.38
CA CYS A 152 5.88 -6.80 -0.17
C CYS A 152 4.42 -7.22 -0.20
N LEU A 153 4.00 -7.94 -1.26
CA LEU A 153 2.62 -8.39 -1.42
C LEU A 153 2.35 -9.60 -0.52
N TYR A 154 1.95 -9.32 0.72
CA TYR A 154 1.57 -10.30 1.74
C TYR A 154 0.08 -10.17 2.03
N ALA A 155 -0.58 -11.24 2.50
CA ALA A 155 -2.00 -11.19 2.87
C ALA A 155 -2.31 -10.07 3.88
N LYS A 156 -1.41 -9.79 4.80
CA LYS A 156 -1.56 -8.69 5.77
C LYS A 156 -1.50 -7.28 5.16
N HIS A 157 -1.01 -7.12 3.93
CA HIS A 157 -0.94 -5.84 3.21
C HIS A 157 -2.03 -5.71 2.12
N ILE A 158 -2.86 -6.71 1.98
CA ILE A 158 -4.07 -6.69 1.15
C ILE A 158 -5.25 -6.51 2.07
N TYR A 159 -6.01 -5.45 1.87
CA TYR A 159 -7.16 -5.10 2.69
C TYR A 159 -8.44 -5.31 1.90
N VAL A 160 -9.43 -5.91 2.54
CA VAL A 160 -10.69 -6.28 1.91
C VAL A 160 -11.87 -5.75 2.70
N ARG A 161 -12.92 -5.37 1.98
CA ARG A 161 -14.22 -5.00 2.52
C ARG A 161 -15.30 -5.66 1.67
N VAL A 162 -16.27 -6.32 2.32
CA VAL A 162 -17.39 -6.95 1.63
C VAL A 162 -18.68 -6.36 2.18
N ASN A 163 -19.47 -5.78 1.28
CA ASN A 163 -20.79 -5.21 1.57
C ASN A 163 -21.83 -5.92 0.69
N GLY A 164 -22.61 -6.84 1.27
CA GLY A 164 -23.46 -7.74 0.49
C GLY A 164 -22.62 -8.60 -0.47
N ASP A 165 -22.90 -8.50 -1.76
CA ASP A 165 -22.17 -9.23 -2.81
C ASP A 165 -21.00 -8.42 -3.42
N ARG A 166 -20.82 -7.18 -2.97
CA ARG A 166 -19.75 -6.30 -3.49
C ARG A 166 -18.48 -6.45 -2.67
N ALA A 167 -17.42 -6.91 -3.31
CA ALA A 167 -16.10 -6.96 -2.74
C ALA A 167 -15.26 -5.75 -3.18
N GLU A 168 -14.48 -5.20 -2.25
CA GLU A 168 -13.50 -4.16 -2.50
C GLU A 168 -12.15 -4.60 -1.96
N VAL A 169 -11.09 -4.30 -2.69
CA VAL A 169 -9.72 -4.65 -2.32
C VAL A 169 -8.85 -3.41 -2.43
N ALA A 170 -8.03 -3.15 -1.41
CA ALA A 170 -7.05 -2.08 -1.37
C ALA A 170 -5.68 -2.62 -0.95
N LEU A 171 -4.61 -1.93 -1.35
CA LEU A 171 -3.24 -2.31 -1.03
C LEU A 171 -2.63 -1.35 -0.01
N LEU A 172 -1.86 -1.91 0.93
CA LEU A 172 -1.17 -1.19 2.00
C LEU A 172 0.35 -1.46 1.96
N ASP A 173 1.14 -0.62 2.66
CA ASP A 173 2.60 -0.76 2.78
C ASP A 173 3.33 -0.77 1.43
N LEU A 174 3.25 0.36 0.73
CA LEU A 174 3.88 0.56 -0.57
C LEU A 174 5.33 1.07 -0.47
N GLU A 175 5.94 1.05 0.71
CA GLU A 175 7.30 1.56 0.95
C GLU A 175 8.34 0.91 0.02
N LYS A 176 8.17 -0.37 -0.33
CA LYS A 176 9.07 -1.11 -1.25
C LYS A 176 8.58 -1.12 -2.69
N SER A 177 7.45 -0.46 -2.97
CA SER A 177 6.90 -0.43 -4.32
C SER A 177 7.82 0.32 -5.28
N ARG A 178 7.94 -0.22 -6.49
CA ARG A 178 8.78 0.35 -7.55
C ARG A 178 8.30 0.00 -8.94
N ARG A 179 8.61 0.86 -9.90
CA ARG A 179 8.41 0.57 -11.32
C ARG A 179 9.49 -0.40 -11.82
N ARG A 180 9.10 -1.36 -12.64
CA ARG A 180 10.01 -2.31 -13.30
C ARG A 180 10.09 -2.03 -14.79
N LEU A 181 11.22 -2.34 -15.41
CA LEU A 181 11.35 -2.26 -16.87
C LEU A 181 10.42 -3.25 -17.56
N LEU A 182 10.39 -4.50 -17.05
CA LEU A 182 9.55 -5.56 -17.57
C LEU A 182 8.38 -5.84 -16.63
N ARG A 183 7.17 -5.84 -17.16
CA ARG A 183 5.94 -6.20 -16.42
C ARG A 183 6.04 -7.60 -15.83
N SER A 184 6.58 -8.57 -16.58
CA SER A 184 6.74 -9.95 -16.13
C SER A 184 7.55 -10.09 -14.84
N ARG A 185 8.53 -9.22 -14.62
CA ARG A 185 9.31 -9.21 -13.37
C ARG A 185 8.49 -8.70 -12.19
N ALA A 186 7.63 -7.69 -12.38
CA ALA A 186 6.72 -7.23 -11.34
C ALA A 186 5.71 -8.32 -10.97
N VAL A 187 5.07 -8.92 -11.97
CA VAL A 187 4.10 -10.02 -11.80
C VAL A 187 4.71 -11.19 -11.03
N ARG A 188 5.83 -11.74 -11.53
CA ARG A 188 6.48 -12.88 -10.89
C ARG A 188 6.83 -12.61 -9.44
N HIS A 189 7.48 -11.48 -9.17
CA HIS A 189 7.88 -11.14 -7.82
C HIS A 189 6.69 -11.06 -6.86
N ASP A 190 5.63 -10.34 -7.24
CA ASP A 190 4.50 -10.11 -6.33
C ASP A 190 3.63 -11.37 -6.17
N LEU A 191 3.44 -12.16 -7.23
CA LEU A 191 2.71 -13.44 -7.11
C LEU A 191 3.50 -14.47 -6.30
N ASP A 192 4.83 -14.53 -6.45
CA ASP A 192 5.69 -15.39 -5.62
C ASP A 192 5.65 -14.96 -4.14
N GLN A 193 5.61 -13.66 -3.86
CA GLN A 193 5.45 -13.13 -2.51
C GLN A 193 4.10 -13.52 -1.91
N LEU A 194 3.02 -13.28 -2.64
CA LEU A 194 1.67 -13.61 -2.17
C LEU A 194 1.51 -15.12 -1.97
N CYS A 195 1.99 -15.95 -2.87
CA CYS A 195 1.94 -17.41 -2.74
C CYS A 195 2.58 -17.90 -1.43
N ARG A 196 3.73 -17.33 -1.08
CA ARG A 196 4.46 -17.69 0.16
C ARG A 196 3.87 -17.11 1.43
N HIS A 197 3.14 -15.99 1.34
CA HIS A 197 2.61 -15.23 2.48
C HIS A 197 1.11 -15.00 2.38
N ARG A 198 0.36 -16.00 1.89
CA ARG A 198 -1.09 -15.92 1.65
C ARG A 198 -1.96 -16.25 2.86
N GLU A 199 -1.37 -16.45 4.02
CA GLU A 199 -2.00 -16.59 5.36
C GLU A 199 -3.48 -16.99 5.35
N GLY A 200 -3.79 -18.27 5.61
CA GLY A 200 -5.16 -18.76 5.69
C GLY A 200 -5.90 -18.97 4.35
N MET A 201 -5.35 -18.52 3.22
CA MET A 201 -5.94 -18.75 1.89
C MET A 201 -5.71 -20.21 1.46
N PRO A 202 -6.76 -21.01 1.22
CA PRO A 202 -6.62 -22.39 0.74
C PRO A 202 -6.01 -22.49 -0.67
N ASP A 203 -5.46 -23.65 -1.01
CA ASP A 203 -4.89 -23.89 -2.33
C ASP A 203 -5.92 -23.75 -3.46
N GLU A 204 -7.16 -24.17 -3.25
CA GLU A 204 -8.23 -24.00 -4.24
C GLU A 204 -8.53 -22.52 -4.53
N ASP A 205 -8.55 -21.68 -3.51
CA ASP A 205 -8.76 -20.24 -3.65
C ASP A 205 -7.57 -19.56 -4.34
N TRP A 206 -6.36 -20.02 -4.05
CA TRP A 206 -5.15 -19.58 -4.77
C TRP A 206 -5.22 -19.92 -6.26
N GLN A 207 -5.61 -21.15 -6.61
CA GLN A 207 -5.76 -21.56 -8.02
C GLN A 207 -6.88 -20.78 -8.71
N TYR A 208 -7.99 -20.54 -8.02
CA TYR A 208 -9.07 -19.70 -8.54
C TYR A 208 -8.62 -18.28 -8.80
N PHE A 209 -7.89 -17.68 -7.86
CA PHE A 209 -7.30 -16.34 -8.04
C PHE A 209 -6.37 -16.28 -9.26
N LEU A 210 -5.48 -17.27 -9.42
CA LEU A 210 -4.56 -17.33 -10.57
C LEU A 210 -5.33 -17.43 -11.89
N ALA A 211 -6.38 -18.24 -11.96
CA ALA A 211 -7.24 -18.34 -13.14
C ALA A 211 -7.89 -17.00 -13.47
N CYS A 212 -8.46 -16.30 -12.48
CA CYS A 212 -9.02 -14.96 -12.66
C CYS A 212 -7.95 -13.96 -13.12
N TYR A 213 -6.77 -13.99 -12.51
CA TYR A 213 -5.68 -13.09 -12.89
C TYR A 213 -5.20 -13.33 -14.34
N GLN A 214 -5.15 -14.58 -14.79
CA GLN A 214 -4.76 -14.96 -16.15
C GLN A 214 -5.84 -14.60 -17.18
N SER A 215 -7.11 -14.84 -16.90
CA SER A 215 -8.21 -14.54 -17.82
C SER A 215 -8.26 -13.05 -18.21
N LEU A 216 -7.92 -12.17 -17.27
CA LEU A 216 -7.80 -10.73 -17.52
C LEU A 216 -6.58 -10.38 -18.41
N THR A 217 -5.69 -11.34 -18.74
CA THR A 217 -4.59 -11.12 -19.71
C THR A 217 -4.98 -11.40 -21.15
N GLY A 218 -5.95 -12.28 -21.39
CA GLY A 218 -6.37 -12.73 -22.72
C GLY A 218 -7.23 -11.72 -23.49
N GLY A 219 -7.79 -10.69 -22.82
CA GLY A 219 -8.74 -9.75 -23.41
C GLY A 219 -8.15 -8.64 -24.29
N ASN A 220 -6.83 -8.52 -24.42
CA ASN A 220 -6.18 -7.41 -25.18
C ASN A 220 -5.50 -7.87 -26.47
N GLY A 221 -5.84 -9.02 -27.02
CA GLY A 221 -5.16 -9.62 -28.19
C GLY A 221 -5.95 -9.78 -29.46
N ASP A 222 -7.26 -9.45 -29.50
CA ASP A 222 -8.07 -9.81 -30.68
C ASP A 222 -9.02 -8.70 -31.20
N SER A 223 -8.47 -7.52 -31.45
CA SER A 223 -9.20 -6.47 -32.16
C SER A 223 -8.33 -5.71 -33.18
N ARG A 224 -7.37 -6.39 -33.82
CA ARG A 224 -6.70 -5.89 -35.05
C ARG A 224 -6.61 -7.02 -36.03
N HIS A 225 -7.73 -7.37 -36.71
CA HIS A 225 -7.80 -7.91 -38.07
C HIS A 225 -9.26 -8.15 -38.41
N ALA A 226 -9.97 -7.09 -38.78
CA ALA A 226 -11.15 -7.15 -39.63
C ALA A 226 -11.43 -5.73 -40.17
N ALA A 227 -10.74 -5.34 -41.18
CA ALA A 227 -11.18 -4.43 -42.22
C ALA A 227 -10.20 -4.49 -43.39
#